data_5a7150f75a8d4cc06a40dd06c67a9ef1
#
_entry.id   5a7150f75a8d4cc06a40dd06c67a9ef1
#
_cell.length_a   1.000
_cell.length_b   1.000
_cell.length_c   1.000
_cell.angle_alpha   90.00
_cell.angle_beta   90.00
_cell.angle_gamma   90.00
#
_symmetry.space_group_name_H-M   'P 1'
#
loop_
_entity.id
_entity.type
_entity.pdbx_description
1 polymer ?
#
loop_
_entity_poly.entity_id
_entity_poly.type
_entity_poly.pdbx_seq_one_letter_code
_entity_poly.pdbx_strand_id
1 'polypeptide(L)'
;MPDISTFINGLPGYAAQGVIWGIMALGLYISYRLLDFADLTVDGSFATGAAVTVMLILAGWPAWAAMLVALIAGMAAGFITGILHTALGIAPILAGILTQIALYSINLHILGNKPNQAISVDKYNLLLSLRHVNTAILVALGFAAALILLFYWFFGTELGSAVRATGCNQSMAKAQGININAMK
;
A
#
# COMPACT_ATOMS: atom_id res chain seq x y z
N MET A 1 -14.46 -11.17 -31.96
CA MET A 1 -14.09 -12.03 -30.82
C MET A 1 -12.64 -11.72 -30.50
N PRO A 2 -12.26 -11.51 -29.25
CA PRO A 2 -10.83 -11.33 -28.93
C PRO A 2 -10.10 -12.62 -29.30
N ASP A 3 -9.10 -12.50 -30.17
CA ASP A 3 -8.32 -13.64 -30.63
C ASP A 3 -7.54 -14.23 -29.45
N ILE A 4 -7.56 -15.58 -29.33
CA ILE A 4 -6.84 -16.33 -28.30
C ILE A 4 -5.36 -15.93 -28.29
N SER A 5 -4.78 -15.61 -29.45
CA SER A 5 -3.42 -15.11 -29.58
C SER A 5 -3.18 -13.78 -28.85
N THR A 6 -4.12 -12.84 -28.90
CA THR A 6 -4.05 -11.55 -28.19
C THR A 6 -4.11 -11.76 -26.68
N PHE A 7 -4.93 -12.70 -26.22
CA PHE A 7 -5.01 -13.06 -24.80
C PHE A 7 -3.71 -13.68 -24.30
N ILE A 8 -3.14 -14.63 -25.02
CA ILE A 8 -1.87 -15.29 -24.65
C ILE A 8 -0.73 -14.28 -24.62
N ASN A 9 -0.64 -13.38 -25.59
CA ASN A 9 0.40 -12.34 -25.64
C ASN A 9 0.24 -11.30 -24.51
N GLY A 10 -0.96 -11.11 -23.98
CA GLY A 10 -1.24 -10.23 -22.84
C GLY A 10 -0.95 -10.84 -21.46
N LEU A 11 -0.88 -12.19 -21.35
CA LEU A 11 -0.69 -12.90 -20.08
C LEU A 11 0.48 -12.37 -19.24
N PRO A 12 1.67 -12.11 -19.77
CA PRO A 12 2.77 -11.59 -18.98
C PRO A 12 2.47 -10.20 -18.38
N GLY A 13 1.76 -9.35 -19.12
CA GLY A 13 1.32 -8.03 -18.63
C GLY A 13 0.33 -8.15 -17.46
N TYR A 14 -0.63 -9.05 -17.59
CA TYR A 14 -1.59 -9.32 -16.51
C TYR A 14 -0.91 -9.92 -15.29
N ALA A 15 0.09 -10.80 -15.48
CA ALA A 15 0.88 -11.35 -14.37
C ALA A 15 1.67 -10.25 -13.64
N ALA A 16 2.32 -9.33 -14.36
CA ALA A 16 3.02 -8.19 -13.77
C ALA A 16 2.07 -7.32 -12.91
N GLN A 17 0.88 -7.03 -13.45
CA GLN A 17 -0.14 -6.27 -12.72
C GLN A 17 -0.63 -7.04 -11.48
N GLY A 18 -0.81 -8.35 -11.59
CA GLY A 18 -1.20 -9.22 -10.47
C GLY A 18 -0.20 -9.18 -9.32
N VAL A 19 1.11 -9.15 -9.60
CA VAL A 19 2.15 -9.02 -8.57
C VAL A 19 2.07 -7.68 -7.84
N ILE A 20 1.80 -6.59 -8.56
CA ILE A 20 1.64 -5.25 -7.95
C ILE A 20 0.43 -5.24 -7.00
N TRP A 21 -0.71 -5.79 -7.42
CA TRP A 21 -1.87 -5.96 -6.54
C TRP A 21 -1.59 -6.91 -5.37
N GLY A 22 -0.73 -7.90 -5.56
CA GLY A 22 -0.26 -8.78 -4.50
C GLY A 22 0.48 -8.05 -3.38
N ILE A 23 1.24 -6.99 -3.71
CA ILE A 23 1.90 -6.14 -2.71
C ILE A 23 0.87 -5.41 -1.84
N MET A 24 -0.20 -4.88 -2.44
CA MET A 24 -1.31 -4.28 -1.67
C MET A 24 -1.99 -5.33 -0.77
N ALA A 25 -2.20 -6.54 -1.28
CA ALA A 25 -2.79 -7.64 -0.51
C ALA A 25 -1.93 -8.06 0.69
N LEU A 26 -0.59 -7.95 0.63
CA LEU A 26 0.28 -8.16 1.79
C LEU A 26 0.00 -7.14 2.91
N GLY A 27 -0.20 -5.87 2.58
CA GLY A 27 -0.58 -4.85 3.55
C GLY A 27 -1.91 -5.17 4.23
N LEU A 28 -2.92 -5.54 3.42
CA LEU A 28 -4.24 -5.95 3.93
C LEU A 28 -4.15 -7.20 4.83
N TYR A 29 -3.31 -8.18 4.45
CA TYR A 29 -3.09 -9.38 5.26
C TYR A 29 -2.54 -9.04 6.65
N ILE A 30 -1.61 -8.10 6.74
CA ILE A 30 -1.02 -7.68 8.02
C ILE A 30 -2.08 -7.03 8.90
N SER A 31 -2.83 -6.08 8.37
CA SER A 31 -3.87 -5.37 9.13
C SER A 31 -4.98 -6.33 9.58
N TYR A 32 -5.52 -7.12 8.66
CA TYR A 32 -6.68 -7.97 8.94
C TYR A 32 -6.31 -9.24 9.72
N ARG A 33 -5.22 -9.93 9.33
CA ARG A 33 -4.89 -11.25 9.89
C ARG A 33 -3.99 -11.18 11.12
N LEU A 34 -3.07 -10.22 11.16
CA LEU A 34 -2.09 -10.12 12.25
C LEU A 34 -2.53 -9.15 13.35
N LEU A 35 -3.16 -8.03 13.01
CA LEU A 35 -3.63 -7.02 13.96
C LEU A 35 -5.10 -7.21 14.37
N ASP A 36 -5.85 -8.08 13.69
CA ASP A 36 -7.32 -8.20 13.84
C ASP A 36 -8.02 -6.82 13.71
N PHE A 37 -7.51 -6.04 12.77
CA PHE A 37 -7.97 -4.68 12.49
C PHE A 37 -8.47 -4.61 11.05
N ALA A 38 -9.79 -4.51 10.88
CA ALA A 38 -10.41 -4.41 9.56
C ALA A 38 -10.17 -3.00 8.99
N ASP A 39 -8.99 -2.81 8.39
CA ASP A 39 -8.58 -1.53 7.80
C ASP A 39 -8.97 -1.45 6.33
N LEU A 40 -9.93 -0.61 6.01
CA LEU A 40 -10.36 -0.32 4.64
C LEU A 40 -9.60 0.87 4.04
N THR A 41 -8.64 1.46 4.77
CA THR A 41 -7.82 2.58 4.27
C THR A 41 -6.78 2.12 3.25
N VAL A 42 -6.45 0.82 3.22
CA VAL A 42 -5.36 0.27 2.39
C VAL A 42 -5.52 0.66 0.92
N ASP A 43 -6.73 0.56 0.37
CA ASP A 43 -7.02 0.96 -1.01
C ASP A 43 -6.81 2.47 -1.22
N GLY A 44 -7.32 3.31 -0.31
CA GLY A 44 -7.14 4.75 -0.34
C GLY A 44 -5.67 5.18 -0.22
N SER A 45 -4.92 4.58 0.70
CA SER A 45 -3.49 4.88 0.91
C SER A 45 -2.63 4.45 -0.28
N PHE A 46 -2.96 3.31 -0.89
CA PHE A 46 -2.31 2.85 -2.13
C PHE A 46 -2.53 3.83 -3.28
N ALA A 47 -3.79 4.27 -3.47
CA ALA A 47 -4.14 5.28 -4.48
C ALA A 47 -3.45 6.64 -4.20
N THR A 48 -3.31 7.04 -2.92
CA THR A 48 -2.57 8.25 -2.51
C THR A 48 -1.11 8.14 -2.88
N GLY A 49 -0.47 7.01 -2.58
CA GLY A 49 0.91 6.75 -2.97
C GLY A 49 1.11 6.85 -4.49
N ALA A 50 0.18 6.28 -5.27
CA ALA A 50 0.19 6.36 -6.72
C ALA A 50 0.03 7.81 -7.22
N ALA A 51 -0.94 8.56 -6.69
CA ALA A 51 -1.19 9.95 -7.07
C ALA A 51 0.03 10.85 -6.80
N VAL A 52 0.64 10.73 -5.62
CA VAL A 52 1.85 11.47 -5.24
C VAL A 52 3.02 11.11 -6.17
N THR A 53 3.25 9.81 -6.42
CA THR A 53 4.32 9.36 -7.31
C THR A 53 4.16 9.93 -8.71
N VAL A 54 2.95 9.85 -9.28
CA VAL A 54 2.64 10.35 -10.63
C VAL A 54 2.92 11.84 -10.72
N MET A 55 2.45 12.64 -9.77
CA MET A 55 2.62 14.10 -9.81
C MET A 55 4.08 14.53 -9.62
N LEU A 56 4.84 13.85 -8.77
CA LEU A 56 6.27 14.14 -8.59
C LEU A 56 7.09 13.78 -9.83
N ILE A 57 6.78 12.66 -10.49
CA ILE A 57 7.43 12.30 -11.76
C ILE A 57 7.11 13.33 -12.85
N LEU A 58 5.86 13.81 -12.94
CA LEU A 58 5.47 14.86 -13.88
C LEU A 58 6.16 16.20 -13.57
N ALA A 59 6.45 16.48 -12.30
CA ALA A 59 7.24 17.63 -11.86
C ALA A 59 8.75 17.48 -12.13
N GLY A 60 9.19 16.35 -12.68
CA GLY A 60 10.59 16.11 -13.05
C GLY A 60 11.45 15.48 -11.93
N TRP A 61 10.85 15.00 -10.86
CA TRP A 61 11.59 14.31 -9.81
C TRP A 61 12.02 12.90 -10.26
N PRO A 62 13.17 12.40 -9.78
CA PRO A 62 13.58 11.02 -10.06
C PRO A 62 12.61 10.03 -9.41
N ALA A 63 12.33 8.91 -10.09
CA ALA A 63 11.34 7.93 -9.68
C ALA A 63 11.59 7.39 -8.25
N TRP A 64 12.85 7.17 -7.85
CA TRP A 64 13.17 6.69 -6.50
C TRP A 64 12.79 7.69 -5.39
N ALA A 65 12.99 9.00 -5.63
CA ALA A 65 12.61 10.03 -4.68
C ALA A 65 11.08 10.18 -4.59
N ALA A 66 10.40 10.10 -5.74
CA ALA A 66 8.93 10.08 -5.78
C ALA A 66 8.35 8.91 -4.99
N MET A 67 8.95 7.71 -5.07
CA MET A 67 8.54 6.55 -4.29
C MET A 67 8.73 6.72 -2.78
N LEU A 68 9.84 7.36 -2.35
CA LEU A 68 10.06 7.64 -0.92
C LEU A 68 9.01 8.61 -0.36
N VAL A 69 8.67 9.65 -1.11
CA VAL A 69 7.62 10.60 -0.71
C VAL A 69 6.25 9.92 -0.69
N ALA A 70 5.97 9.06 -1.66
CA ALA A 70 4.74 8.26 -1.70
C ALA A 70 4.60 7.32 -0.50
N LEU A 71 5.71 6.69 -0.07
CA LEU A 71 5.75 5.86 1.13
C LEU A 71 5.38 6.68 2.38
N ILE A 72 5.94 7.89 2.53
CA ILE A 72 5.60 8.80 3.63
C ILE A 72 4.12 9.21 3.57
N ALA A 73 3.59 9.51 2.39
CA ALA A 73 2.19 9.85 2.21
C ALA A 73 1.25 8.69 2.58
N GLY A 74 1.59 7.46 2.20
CA GLY A 74 0.85 6.26 2.58
C GLY A 74 0.89 6.00 4.09
N MET A 75 2.07 6.17 4.73
CA MET A 75 2.21 6.07 6.19
C MET A 75 1.37 7.12 6.92
N ALA A 76 1.35 8.37 6.43
CA ALA A 76 0.53 9.42 7.00
C ALA A 76 -0.96 9.11 6.93
N ALA A 77 -1.42 8.52 5.82
CA ALA A 77 -2.81 8.08 5.65
C ALA A 77 -3.19 7.00 6.69
N GLY A 78 -2.36 5.97 6.85
CA GLY A 78 -2.56 4.93 7.87
C GLY A 78 -2.50 5.48 9.29
N PHE A 79 -1.58 6.41 9.56
CA PHE A 79 -1.46 7.07 10.86
C PHE A 79 -2.73 7.85 11.24
N ILE A 80 -3.35 8.55 10.29
CA ILE A 80 -4.63 9.25 10.49
C ILE A 80 -5.73 8.25 10.89
N THR A 81 -5.84 7.12 10.20
CA THR A 81 -6.81 6.05 10.55
C THR A 81 -6.54 5.50 11.95
N GLY A 82 -5.28 5.28 12.29
CA GLY A 82 -4.87 4.85 13.62
C GLY A 82 -5.29 5.84 14.71
N ILE A 83 -5.11 7.14 14.50
CA ILE A 83 -5.56 8.19 15.43
C ILE A 83 -7.09 8.19 15.56
N LEU A 84 -7.83 8.11 14.47
CA LEU A 84 -9.30 8.06 14.51
C LEU A 84 -9.80 6.88 15.35
N HIS A 85 -9.14 5.73 15.25
CA HIS A 85 -9.51 4.57 16.05
C HIS A 85 -9.06 4.69 17.52
N THR A 86 -7.78 5.00 17.75
CA THR A 86 -7.17 4.91 19.10
C THR A 86 -7.48 6.11 19.98
N ALA A 87 -7.48 7.34 19.42
CA ALA A 87 -7.72 8.57 20.19
C ALA A 87 -9.20 8.95 20.22
N LEU A 88 -9.94 8.77 19.13
CA LEU A 88 -11.36 9.12 19.06
C LEU A 88 -12.29 7.94 19.36
N GLY A 89 -11.77 6.72 19.50
CA GLY A 89 -12.57 5.53 19.80
C GLY A 89 -13.52 5.09 18.70
N ILE A 90 -13.29 5.53 17.45
CA ILE A 90 -14.12 5.17 16.30
C ILE A 90 -13.88 3.70 15.96
N ALA A 91 -14.94 2.96 15.60
CA ALA A 91 -14.82 1.57 15.18
C ALA A 91 -13.84 1.45 13.98
N PRO A 92 -12.97 0.41 13.93
CA PRO A 92 -11.92 0.29 12.91
C PRO A 92 -12.42 0.43 11.48
N ILE A 93 -13.49 -0.30 11.15
CA ILE A 93 -14.13 -0.27 9.82
C ILE A 93 -14.59 1.15 9.47
N LEU A 94 -15.21 1.85 10.41
CA LEU A 94 -15.73 3.21 10.19
C LEU A 94 -14.59 4.21 10.03
N ALA A 95 -13.53 4.10 10.84
CA ALA A 95 -12.33 4.92 10.72
C ALA A 95 -11.67 4.74 9.32
N GLY A 96 -11.56 3.50 8.86
CA GLY A 96 -11.04 3.18 7.51
C GLY A 96 -11.88 3.78 6.40
N ILE A 97 -13.21 3.64 6.46
CA ILE A 97 -14.12 4.22 5.45
C ILE A 97 -14.02 5.75 5.42
N LEU A 98 -14.02 6.40 6.58
CA LEU A 98 -13.89 7.86 6.65
C LEU A 98 -12.59 8.36 6.03
N THR A 99 -11.46 7.71 6.38
CA THR A 99 -10.16 8.05 5.80
C THR A 99 -10.13 7.78 4.30
N GLN A 100 -10.69 6.66 3.84
CA GLN A 100 -10.73 6.33 2.40
C GLN A 100 -11.52 7.38 1.60
N ILE A 101 -12.67 7.82 2.07
CA ILE A 101 -13.47 8.86 1.41
C ILE A 101 -12.72 10.19 1.39
N ALA A 102 -12.07 10.57 2.50
CA ALA A 102 -11.25 11.77 2.56
C ALA A 102 -10.06 11.70 1.59
N LEU A 103 -9.35 10.56 1.56
CA LEU A 103 -8.24 10.33 0.65
C LEU A 103 -8.67 10.37 -0.82
N TYR A 104 -9.85 9.88 -1.16
CA TYR A 104 -10.37 9.99 -2.52
C TYR A 104 -10.45 11.45 -2.98
N SER A 105 -10.98 12.33 -2.14
CA SER A 105 -11.07 13.77 -2.42
C SER A 105 -9.69 14.42 -2.51
N ILE A 106 -8.78 14.07 -1.59
CA ILE A 106 -7.40 14.56 -1.57
C ILE A 106 -6.65 14.10 -2.83
N ASN A 107 -6.77 12.84 -3.22
CA ASN A 107 -6.14 12.28 -4.41
C ASN A 107 -6.61 12.97 -5.68
N LEU A 108 -7.90 13.25 -5.78
CA LEU A 108 -8.45 14.00 -6.91
C LEU A 108 -7.86 15.41 -6.99
N HIS A 109 -7.70 16.07 -5.84
CA HIS A 109 -7.06 17.39 -5.79
C HIS A 109 -5.57 17.34 -6.14
N ILE A 110 -4.82 16.35 -5.64
CA ILE A 110 -3.40 16.12 -6.00
C ILE A 110 -3.26 15.93 -7.51
N LEU A 111 -4.16 15.17 -8.15
CA LEU A 111 -4.14 14.91 -9.60
C LEU A 111 -4.65 16.10 -10.45
N GLY A 112 -4.89 17.26 -9.83
CA GLY A 112 -5.38 18.45 -10.53
C GLY A 112 -6.81 18.32 -11.03
N ASN A 113 -7.67 17.67 -10.23
CA ASN A 113 -9.09 17.37 -10.53
C ASN A 113 -9.30 16.48 -11.76
N LYS A 114 -8.30 15.67 -12.11
CA LYS A 114 -8.39 14.68 -13.18
C LYS A 114 -8.47 13.27 -12.58
N PRO A 115 -9.48 12.47 -12.92
CA PRO A 115 -9.62 11.12 -12.34
C PRO A 115 -8.51 10.16 -12.84
N ASN A 116 -7.91 10.44 -13.98
CA ASN A 116 -6.83 9.67 -14.57
C ASN A 116 -5.71 10.59 -15.06
N GLN A 117 -4.48 10.27 -14.69
CA GLN A 117 -3.29 10.97 -15.16
C GLN A 117 -2.36 9.96 -15.83
N ALA A 118 -2.18 10.14 -17.14
CA ALA A 118 -1.25 9.32 -17.90
C ALA A 118 0.17 9.85 -17.80
N ILE A 119 1.15 8.95 -17.63
CA ILE A 119 2.58 9.25 -17.72
C ILE A 119 3.10 8.68 -19.03
N SER A 120 3.79 9.52 -19.83
CA SER A 120 4.46 9.07 -21.03
C SER A 120 5.73 8.28 -20.65
N VAL A 121 5.78 7.02 -21.06
CA VAL A 121 6.92 6.11 -20.82
C VAL A 121 8.18 6.58 -21.53
N ASP A 122 8.02 7.29 -22.66
CA ASP A 122 9.14 7.74 -23.49
C ASP A 122 9.81 9.02 -22.92
N LYS A 123 9.09 9.78 -22.09
CA LYS A 123 9.57 11.04 -21.52
C LYS A 123 10.21 10.89 -20.15
N TYR A 124 9.79 9.90 -19.38
CA TYR A 124 10.21 9.72 -17.99
C TYR A 124 10.84 8.35 -17.77
N ASN A 125 11.95 8.30 -17.02
CA ASN A 125 12.58 7.05 -16.62
C ASN A 125 11.76 6.38 -15.51
N LEU A 126 10.87 5.48 -15.91
CA LEU A 126 10.05 4.71 -14.98
C LEU A 126 10.79 3.45 -14.53
N LEU A 127 10.72 3.13 -13.24
CA LEU A 127 11.29 1.88 -12.69
C LEU A 127 10.56 0.63 -13.21
N LEU A 128 9.26 0.76 -13.46
CA LEU A 128 8.41 -0.29 -14.00
C LEU A 128 7.71 0.24 -15.26
N SER A 129 7.94 -0.45 -16.39
CA SER A 129 7.28 -0.14 -17.65
C SER A 129 6.71 -1.41 -18.26
N LEU A 130 5.44 -1.39 -18.62
CA LEU A 130 4.78 -2.49 -19.34
C LEU A 130 5.32 -2.66 -20.79
N ARG A 131 6.20 -1.78 -21.25
CA ARG A 131 6.88 -1.93 -22.55
C ARG A 131 7.91 -3.07 -22.53
N HIS A 132 8.59 -3.28 -21.37
CA HIS A 132 9.50 -4.40 -21.13
C HIS A 132 8.93 -5.30 -20.03
N VAL A 133 7.91 -6.07 -20.37
CA VAL A 133 7.10 -6.84 -19.41
C VAL A 133 7.95 -7.78 -18.57
N ASN A 134 8.93 -8.46 -19.17
CA ASN A 134 9.80 -9.40 -18.45
C ASN A 134 10.62 -8.69 -17.36
N THR A 135 11.16 -7.51 -17.67
CA THR A 135 11.89 -6.69 -16.69
C THR A 135 10.95 -6.16 -15.61
N ALA A 136 9.73 -5.76 -15.99
CA ALA A 136 8.72 -5.30 -15.03
C ALA A 136 8.32 -6.40 -14.04
N ILE A 137 8.14 -7.64 -14.51
CA ILE A 137 7.84 -8.80 -13.64
C ILE A 137 9.01 -9.07 -12.69
N LEU A 138 10.25 -9.09 -13.18
CA LEU A 138 11.42 -9.35 -12.35
C LEU A 138 11.60 -8.29 -11.26
N VAL A 139 11.44 -7.02 -11.60
CA VAL A 139 11.54 -5.90 -10.64
C VAL A 139 10.39 -5.97 -9.62
N ALA A 140 9.16 -6.22 -10.06
CA ALA A 140 8.00 -6.35 -9.17
C ALA A 140 8.14 -7.55 -8.22
N LEU A 141 8.58 -8.70 -8.71
CA LEU A 141 8.87 -9.89 -7.88
C LEU A 141 10.01 -9.64 -6.91
N GLY A 142 11.09 -8.98 -7.35
CA GLY A 142 12.21 -8.60 -6.50
C GLY A 142 11.76 -7.69 -5.35
N PHE A 143 10.91 -6.71 -5.65
CA PHE A 143 10.36 -5.80 -4.64
C PHE A 143 9.40 -6.52 -3.68
N ALA A 144 8.53 -7.39 -4.19
CA ALA A 144 7.65 -8.23 -3.38
C ALA A 144 8.46 -9.16 -2.45
N ALA A 145 9.49 -9.82 -2.97
CA ALA A 145 10.38 -10.67 -2.17
C ALA A 145 11.11 -9.87 -1.09
N ALA A 146 11.61 -8.68 -1.41
CA ALA A 146 12.26 -7.80 -0.43
C ALA A 146 11.30 -7.39 0.69
N LEU A 147 10.04 -7.06 0.36
CA LEU A 147 9.00 -6.76 1.35
C LEU A 147 8.68 -7.97 2.22
N ILE A 148 8.54 -9.17 1.64
CA ILE A 148 8.28 -10.40 2.41
C ILE A 148 9.42 -10.67 3.38
N LEU A 149 10.68 -10.54 2.95
CA LEU A 149 11.85 -10.71 3.81
C LEU A 149 11.89 -9.67 4.93
N LEU A 150 11.57 -8.41 4.62
CA LEU A 150 11.49 -7.33 5.59
C LEU A 150 10.41 -7.62 6.65
N PHE A 151 9.23 -8.05 6.23
CA PHE A 151 8.16 -8.44 7.16
C PHE A 151 8.52 -9.68 7.97
N TYR A 152 9.13 -10.68 7.35
CA TYR A 152 9.61 -11.87 8.06
C TYR A 152 10.60 -11.50 9.17
N TRP A 153 11.56 -10.64 8.85
CA TRP A 153 12.50 -10.11 9.83
C TRP A 153 11.80 -9.28 10.91
N PHE A 154 10.92 -8.34 10.52
CA PHE A 154 10.21 -7.47 11.46
C PHE A 154 9.35 -8.27 12.44
N PHE A 155 8.57 -9.24 11.96
CA PHE A 155 7.73 -10.08 12.82
C PHE A 155 8.53 -11.08 13.66
N GLY A 156 9.80 -11.27 13.41
CA GLY A 156 10.75 -11.98 14.26
C GLY A 156 11.29 -11.14 15.43
N THR A 157 11.11 -9.81 15.41
CA THR A 157 11.55 -8.91 16.47
C THR A 157 10.56 -8.88 17.65
N GLU A 158 10.99 -8.30 18.79
CA GLU A 158 10.12 -8.10 19.96
C GLU A 158 8.89 -7.24 19.63
N LEU A 159 9.07 -6.18 18.83
CA LEU A 159 7.96 -5.35 18.38
C LEU A 159 6.96 -6.14 17.54
N GLY A 160 7.45 -6.93 16.58
CA GLY A 160 6.59 -7.77 15.75
C GLY A 160 5.86 -8.84 16.55
N SER A 161 6.48 -9.41 17.58
CA SER A 161 5.82 -10.35 18.48
C SER A 161 4.74 -9.67 19.34
N ALA A 162 4.97 -8.44 19.82
CA ALA A 162 4.00 -7.63 20.55
C ALA A 162 2.78 -7.28 19.69
N VAL A 163 3.01 -6.92 18.42
CA VAL A 163 1.93 -6.66 17.42
C VAL A 163 1.08 -7.92 17.24
N ARG A 164 1.68 -9.09 17.02
CA ARG A 164 0.95 -10.36 16.89
C ARG A 164 0.18 -10.73 18.14
N ALA A 165 0.78 -10.56 19.33
CA ALA A 165 0.12 -10.82 20.61
C ALA A 165 -1.12 -9.92 20.79
N THR A 166 -1.00 -8.65 20.40
CA THR A 166 -2.12 -7.68 20.47
C THR A 166 -3.27 -8.08 19.55
N GLY A 167 -2.97 -8.58 18.34
CA GLY A 167 -4.00 -9.07 17.41
C GLY A 167 -4.68 -10.36 17.90
N CYS A 168 -3.93 -11.27 18.55
CA CYS A 168 -4.50 -12.51 19.05
C CYS A 168 -5.43 -12.32 20.26
N ASN A 169 -4.99 -11.52 21.25
CA ASN A 169 -5.77 -11.25 22.46
C ASN A 169 -5.33 -9.95 23.14
N GLN A 170 -6.11 -8.91 22.96
CA GLN A 170 -5.81 -7.58 23.49
C GLN A 170 -5.79 -7.52 25.02
N SER A 171 -6.68 -8.25 25.71
CA SER A 171 -6.75 -8.26 27.16
C SER A 171 -5.53 -8.94 27.77
N MET A 172 -5.05 -10.03 27.18
CA MET A 172 -3.83 -10.73 27.60
C MET A 172 -2.57 -9.89 27.32
N ALA A 173 -2.49 -9.26 26.15
CA ALA A 173 -1.38 -8.38 25.80
C ALA A 173 -1.27 -7.21 26.79
N LYS A 174 -2.40 -6.60 27.16
CA LYS A 174 -2.44 -5.55 28.18
C LYS A 174 -1.99 -6.02 29.56
N ALA A 175 -2.39 -7.24 29.97
CA ALA A 175 -1.95 -7.82 31.23
C ALA A 175 -0.43 -8.07 31.30
N GLN A 176 0.20 -8.28 30.15
CA GLN A 176 1.65 -8.40 30.01
C GLN A 176 2.39 -7.05 29.86
N GLY A 177 1.69 -5.93 30.03
CA GLY A 177 2.27 -4.58 29.97
C GLY A 177 2.44 -4.01 28.55
N ILE A 178 1.91 -4.66 27.51
CA ILE A 178 1.99 -4.17 26.15
C ILE A 178 1.00 -3.01 25.96
N ASN A 179 1.48 -1.89 25.44
CA ASN A 179 0.62 -0.75 25.13
C ASN A 179 -0.14 -1.00 23.82
N ILE A 180 -1.40 -1.43 23.93
CA ILE A 180 -2.23 -1.79 22.78
C ILE A 180 -2.43 -0.63 21.82
N ASN A 181 -2.59 0.61 22.33
CA ASN A 181 -2.83 1.78 21.50
C ASN A 181 -1.58 2.16 20.65
N ALA A 182 -0.39 1.81 21.11
CA ALA A 182 0.84 2.03 20.36
C ALA A 182 1.13 0.91 19.33
N MET A 183 0.47 -0.25 19.48
CA MET A 183 0.66 -1.41 18.58
C MET A 183 -0.37 -1.44 17.44
N LYS A 184 -1.44 -0.70 17.54
CA LYS A 184 -2.45 -0.50 16.50
C LYS A 184 -2.17 0.77 15.69
#